data_873ab2192e1522d43233866b027ae32d
#
_entry.id   873ab2192e1522d43233866b027ae32d
#
_cell.length_a   1.000
_cell.length_b   1.000
_cell.length_c   1.000
_cell.angle_alpha   90.00
_cell.angle_beta   90.00
_cell.angle_gamma   90.00
#
_symmetry.space_group_name_H-M   'P 1'
#
loop_
_entity.id
_entity.type
_entity.pdbx_description
1 polymer ?
#
loop_
_entity_poly.entity_id
_entity_poly.type
_entity_poly.pdbx_seq_one_letter_code
_entity_poly.pdbx_strand_id
1 'polypeptide(L)'
;MLFILVSTSTLAWGVNLPAHTVIIKGTQIYNPEKGRWTELGALDVLQMLGRAGRPQYDTKGEGILVTNHSELQYYLSLLNQQLPVESQMVAKLPDVLNSELVLGTIQNMKDAVNWLGYTYLYIR
;
A
#
# COMPACT_ATOMS: atom_id res chain seq x y z
N MET A 1 -25.27 -20.73 -2.33
CA MET A 1 -25.42 -19.60 -3.26
C MET A 1 -24.06 -18.91 -3.37
N LEU A 2 -23.51 -18.75 -4.58
CA LEU A 2 -22.22 -18.07 -4.81
C LEU A 2 -22.50 -16.60 -5.10
N PHE A 3 -21.86 -15.70 -4.35
CA PHE A 3 -21.89 -14.26 -4.60
C PHE A 3 -20.54 -13.83 -5.18
N ILE A 4 -20.58 -13.15 -6.32
CA ILE A 4 -19.38 -12.61 -6.97
C ILE A 4 -19.54 -11.10 -7.06
N LEU A 5 -18.56 -10.36 -6.58
CA LEU A 5 -18.46 -8.92 -6.73
C LEU A 5 -17.27 -8.58 -7.62
N VAL A 6 -17.51 -7.84 -8.68
CA VAL A 6 -16.48 -7.32 -9.58
C VAL A 6 -16.40 -5.81 -9.39
N SER A 7 -15.21 -5.30 -9.13
CA SER A 7 -15.00 -3.87 -8.86
C SER A 7 -13.62 -3.39 -9.29
N THR A 8 -13.42 -2.10 -9.25
CA THR A 8 -12.10 -1.48 -9.37
C THR A 8 -11.35 -1.55 -8.03
N SER A 9 -10.05 -1.27 -8.04
CA SER A 9 -9.19 -1.20 -6.84
C SER A 9 -9.71 -0.23 -5.76
N THR A 10 -10.47 0.78 -6.16
CA THR A 10 -11.06 1.78 -5.26
C THR A 10 -11.94 1.17 -4.16
N LEU A 11 -12.59 0.04 -4.47
CA LEU A 11 -13.41 -0.66 -3.48
C LEU A 11 -12.58 -1.17 -2.29
N ALA A 12 -11.34 -1.59 -2.54
CA ALA A 12 -10.46 -2.10 -1.50
C ALA A 12 -10.10 -1.03 -0.46
N TRP A 13 -10.11 0.24 -0.86
CA TRP A 13 -9.75 1.36 0.00
C TRP A 13 -10.94 2.01 0.71
N GLY A 14 -12.08 2.09 0.01
CA GLY A 14 -13.23 2.85 0.49
C GLY A 14 -14.24 2.06 1.30
N VAL A 15 -14.26 0.74 1.20
CA VAL A 15 -15.31 -0.10 1.80
C VAL A 15 -14.72 -1.33 2.47
N ASN A 16 -15.23 -1.68 3.64
CA ASN A 16 -14.84 -2.90 4.34
C ASN A 16 -15.78 -4.06 3.95
N LEU A 17 -15.52 -4.65 2.78
CA LEU A 17 -16.25 -5.83 2.28
C LEU A 17 -15.30 -7.02 2.21
N PRO A 18 -15.21 -7.84 3.26
CA PRO A 18 -14.39 -9.04 3.25
C PRO A 18 -15.06 -10.13 2.41
N ALA A 19 -14.25 -10.90 1.67
CA ALA A 19 -14.67 -12.04 0.88
C ALA A 19 -13.84 -13.28 1.25
N HIS A 20 -14.34 -14.48 1.02
CA HIS A 20 -13.55 -15.70 1.24
C HIS A 20 -12.32 -15.71 0.32
N THR A 21 -12.54 -15.43 -0.97
CA THR A 21 -11.49 -15.39 -1.99
C THR A 21 -11.44 -14.00 -2.63
N VAL A 22 -10.26 -13.45 -2.77
CA VAL A 22 -9.98 -12.20 -3.50
C VAL A 22 -9.11 -12.51 -4.71
N ILE A 23 -9.52 -12.03 -5.88
CA ILE A 23 -8.78 -12.19 -7.12
C ILE A 23 -8.37 -10.82 -7.63
N ILE A 24 -7.08 -10.55 -7.70
CA ILE A 24 -6.50 -9.36 -8.33
C ILE A 24 -6.17 -9.73 -9.78
N LYS A 25 -6.97 -9.20 -10.72
CA LYS A 25 -6.84 -9.50 -12.15
C LYS A 25 -5.93 -8.48 -12.83
N GLY A 26 -4.62 -8.72 -12.73
CA GLY A 26 -3.60 -7.84 -13.28
C GLY A 26 -3.04 -6.85 -12.26
N THR A 27 -1.81 -6.47 -12.46
CA THR A 27 -1.02 -5.66 -11.53
C THR A 27 -0.64 -4.29 -12.10
N GLN A 28 -1.10 -3.96 -13.31
CA GLN A 28 -0.77 -2.71 -13.97
C GLN A 28 -1.86 -1.66 -13.79
N ILE A 29 -1.45 -0.44 -13.46
CA ILE A 29 -2.29 0.74 -13.35
C ILE A 29 -1.70 1.87 -14.20
N TYR A 30 -2.57 2.62 -14.87
CA TYR A 30 -2.12 3.81 -15.60
C TYR A 30 -1.78 4.92 -14.60
N ASN A 31 -0.53 5.41 -14.65
CA ASN A 31 -0.09 6.55 -13.85
C ASN A 31 -0.12 7.82 -14.71
N PRO A 32 -1.05 8.75 -14.45
CA PRO A 32 -1.19 9.96 -15.25
C PRO A 32 0.00 10.93 -15.10
N GLU A 33 0.68 10.95 -13.95
CA GLU A 33 1.86 11.80 -13.73
C GLU A 33 3.04 11.34 -14.59
N LYS A 34 3.17 10.02 -14.79
CA LYS A 34 4.23 9.43 -15.61
C LYS A 34 3.82 9.20 -17.07
N GLY A 35 2.54 9.38 -17.41
CA GLY A 35 1.98 9.15 -18.73
C GLY A 35 2.13 7.71 -19.24
N ARG A 36 2.25 6.72 -18.34
CA ARG A 36 2.49 5.31 -18.68
C ARG A 36 1.86 4.34 -17.69
N TRP A 37 1.73 3.10 -18.09
CA TRP A 37 1.37 2.01 -17.22
C TRP A 37 2.51 1.72 -16.24
N THR A 38 2.19 1.53 -14.98
CA THR A 38 3.11 1.19 -13.90
C THR A 38 2.53 0.02 -13.11
N GLU A 39 3.39 -0.73 -12.45
CA GLU A 39 2.96 -1.80 -11.55
C GLU A 39 2.28 -1.23 -10.30
N LEU A 40 1.34 -1.98 -9.76
CA LEU A 40 0.70 -1.67 -8.48
C LEU A 40 1.75 -1.65 -7.36
N GLY A 41 1.62 -0.69 -6.47
CA GLY A 41 2.46 -0.62 -5.29
C GLY A 41 2.24 -1.82 -4.36
N ALA A 42 3.29 -2.16 -3.61
CA ALA A 42 3.26 -3.26 -2.64
C ALA A 42 2.10 -3.12 -1.64
N LEU A 43 1.90 -1.91 -1.11
CA LEU A 43 0.83 -1.63 -0.14
C LEU A 43 -0.56 -1.80 -0.73
N ASP A 44 -0.75 -1.43 -2.01
CA ASP A 44 -2.03 -1.58 -2.70
C ASP A 44 -2.41 -3.05 -2.82
N VAL A 45 -1.45 -3.88 -3.25
CA VAL A 45 -1.64 -5.33 -3.37
C VAL A 45 -1.95 -5.96 -2.02
N LEU A 46 -1.17 -5.65 -0.98
CA LEU A 46 -1.39 -6.16 0.37
C LEU A 46 -2.75 -5.72 0.93
N GLN A 47 -3.17 -4.49 0.66
CA GLN A 47 -4.46 -3.98 1.10
C GLN A 47 -5.64 -4.68 0.40
N MET A 48 -5.52 -4.96 -0.91
CA MET A 48 -6.52 -5.74 -1.63
C MET A 48 -6.57 -7.18 -1.13
N LEU A 49 -5.42 -7.85 -0.97
CA LEU A 49 -5.35 -9.21 -0.44
C LEU A 49 -5.82 -9.29 1.02
N GLY A 50 -5.65 -8.23 1.80
CA GLY A 50 -6.17 -8.11 3.16
C GLY A 50 -7.70 -8.13 3.26
N ARG A 51 -8.42 -8.14 2.15
CA ARG A 51 -9.87 -8.38 2.09
C ARG A 51 -10.23 -9.86 2.01
N ALA A 52 -9.25 -10.74 1.81
CA ALA A 52 -9.46 -12.18 1.81
C ALA A 52 -9.65 -12.72 3.23
N GLY A 53 -10.70 -13.51 3.40
CA GLY A 53 -11.10 -14.06 4.70
C GLY A 53 -12.16 -13.21 5.41
N ARG A 54 -13.14 -13.89 5.97
CA ARG A 54 -14.22 -13.30 6.78
C ARG A 54 -14.07 -13.81 8.21
N PRO A 55 -13.56 -12.99 9.15
CA PRO A 55 -13.21 -13.46 10.49
C PRO A 55 -14.34 -14.16 11.24
N GLN A 56 -15.60 -13.84 10.92
CA GLN A 56 -16.78 -14.43 11.56
C GLN A 56 -17.21 -15.78 10.96
N TYR A 57 -16.75 -16.11 9.74
CA TYR A 57 -17.24 -17.27 8.97
C TYR A 57 -16.12 -18.17 8.44
N ASP A 58 -14.92 -17.62 8.22
CA ASP A 58 -13.83 -18.31 7.56
C ASP A 58 -12.65 -18.50 8.53
N THR A 59 -12.07 -19.69 8.51
CA THR A 59 -10.81 -19.98 9.21
C THR A 59 -9.59 -19.63 8.35
N LYS A 60 -9.80 -19.47 7.04
CA LYS A 60 -8.76 -19.14 6.04
C LYS A 60 -9.34 -18.20 5.00
N GLY A 61 -8.52 -17.29 4.50
CA GLY A 61 -8.79 -16.50 3.30
C GLY A 61 -7.90 -16.94 2.15
N GLU A 62 -8.37 -16.77 0.92
CA GLU A 62 -7.61 -17.08 -0.27
C GLU A 62 -7.40 -15.82 -1.11
N GLY A 63 -6.15 -15.54 -1.46
CA GLY A 63 -5.77 -14.44 -2.35
C GLY A 63 -5.14 -14.99 -3.62
N ILE A 64 -5.66 -14.58 -4.78
CA ILE A 64 -5.14 -14.95 -6.09
C ILE A 64 -4.67 -13.69 -6.79
N LEU A 65 -3.38 -13.64 -7.12
CA LEU A 65 -2.77 -12.54 -7.87
C LEU A 65 -2.40 -13.02 -9.27
N VAL A 66 -3.00 -12.39 -10.30
CA VAL A 66 -2.67 -12.62 -11.70
C VAL A 66 -1.73 -11.52 -12.16
N THR A 67 -0.52 -11.87 -12.53
CA THR A 67 0.53 -10.92 -12.94
C THR A 67 1.34 -11.43 -14.12
N ASN A 68 2.20 -10.57 -14.67
CA ASN A 68 3.15 -10.94 -15.72
C ASN A 68 4.31 -11.76 -15.13
N HIS A 69 4.91 -12.62 -15.97
CA HIS A 69 6.05 -13.43 -15.55
C HIS A 69 7.26 -12.59 -15.11
N SER A 70 7.47 -11.43 -15.71
CA SER A 70 8.52 -10.48 -15.30
C SER A 70 8.40 -10.00 -13.86
N GLU A 71 7.16 -9.86 -13.36
CA GLU A 71 6.86 -9.32 -12.04
C GLU A 71 6.68 -10.41 -10.97
N LEU A 72 6.67 -11.67 -11.39
CA LEU A 72 6.38 -12.81 -10.49
C LEU A 72 7.32 -12.83 -9.28
N GLN A 73 8.61 -12.67 -9.50
CA GLN A 73 9.60 -12.71 -8.42
C GLN A 73 9.40 -11.59 -7.40
N TYR A 74 9.06 -10.39 -7.87
CA TYR A 74 8.75 -9.25 -7.01
C TYR A 74 7.56 -9.54 -6.09
N TYR A 75 6.44 -9.99 -6.66
CA TYR A 75 5.23 -10.29 -5.88
C TYR A 75 5.40 -11.50 -4.96
N LEU A 76 6.17 -12.52 -5.35
CA LEU A 76 6.50 -13.62 -4.45
C LEU A 76 7.31 -13.14 -3.24
N SER A 77 8.31 -12.27 -3.47
CA SER A 77 9.09 -11.68 -2.37
C SER A 77 8.24 -10.80 -1.46
N LEU A 78 7.30 -10.06 -2.04
CA LEU A 78 6.34 -9.26 -1.28
C LEU A 78 5.44 -10.12 -0.39
N LEU A 79 4.84 -11.17 -0.94
CA LEU A 79 3.93 -12.06 -0.23
C LEU A 79 4.64 -12.86 0.87
N ASN A 80 5.90 -13.18 0.67
CA ASN A 80 6.74 -13.85 1.66
C ASN A 80 7.35 -12.88 2.70
N GLN A 81 6.93 -11.62 2.71
CA GLN A 81 7.42 -10.57 3.62
C GLN A 81 8.95 -10.37 3.56
N GLN A 82 9.55 -10.66 2.42
CA GLN A 82 10.99 -10.48 2.20
C GLN A 82 11.36 -9.05 1.82
N LEU A 83 10.38 -8.24 1.40
CA LEU A 83 10.57 -6.85 1.04
C LEU A 83 10.18 -5.97 2.23
N PRO A 84 11.11 -5.20 2.79
CA PRO A 84 10.79 -4.23 3.82
C PRO A 84 9.94 -3.11 3.22
N VAL A 85 9.00 -2.59 4.00
CA VAL A 85 8.28 -1.37 3.66
C VAL A 85 9.19 -0.19 4.00
N GLU A 86 9.64 0.51 2.97
CA GLU A 86 10.51 1.69 3.11
C GLU A 86 9.69 2.99 3.09
N SER A 87 10.16 3.99 3.85
CA SER A 87 9.53 5.29 3.87
C SER A 87 9.75 6.03 2.55
N GLN A 88 8.67 6.55 1.96
CA GLN A 88 8.73 7.42 0.78
C GLN A 88 8.83 8.92 1.15
N MET A 89 8.95 9.23 2.42
CA MET A 89 8.90 10.59 2.95
C MET A 89 10.08 11.45 2.51
N VAL A 90 11.25 10.86 2.19
CA VAL A 90 12.44 11.61 1.75
C VAL A 90 12.13 12.53 0.57
N ALA A 91 11.43 12.02 -0.44
CA ALA A 91 11.06 12.78 -1.63
C ALA A 91 10.08 13.94 -1.34
N LYS A 92 9.34 13.87 -0.23
CA LYS A 92 8.34 14.86 0.19
C LYS A 92 8.78 15.65 1.42
N LEU A 93 10.00 15.43 1.90
CA LEU A 93 10.48 16.02 3.15
C LEU A 93 10.39 17.55 3.20
N PRO A 94 10.73 18.30 2.12
CA PRO A 94 10.58 19.77 2.14
C PRO A 94 9.13 20.22 2.36
N ASP A 95 8.17 19.58 1.68
CA ASP A 95 6.75 19.91 1.79
C ASP A 95 6.21 19.59 3.19
N VAL A 96 6.60 18.43 3.72
CA VAL A 96 6.19 17.98 5.04
C VAL A 96 6.76 18.89 6.13
N LEU A 97 8.05 19.22 6.07
CA LEU A 97 8.67 20.14 7.02
C LEU A 97 8.04 21.54 6.95
N ASN A 98 7.73 22.03 5.74
CA ASN A 98 7.04 23.31 5.57
C ASN A 98 5.66 23.30 6.25
N SER A 99 4.92 22.20 6.13
CA SER A 99 3.62 22.04 6.81
C SER A 99 3.76 22.08 8.33
N GLU A 100 4.76 21.39 8.88
CA GLU A 100 5.02 21.34 10.33
C GLU A 100 5.51 22.72 10.88
N LEU A 101 6.24 23.48 10.06
CA LEU A 101 6.60 24.87 10.39
C LEU A 101 5.37 25.77 10.47
N VAL A 102 4.45 25.64 9.51
CA VAL A 102 3.20 26.42 9.49
C VAL A 102 2.31 26.06 10.69
N LEU A 103 2.26 24.79 11.07
CA LEU A 103 1.54 24.31 12.24
C LEU A 103 2.20 24.74 13.57
N GLY A 104 3.45 25.20 13.54
CA GLY A 104 4.20 25.59 14.74
C GLY A 104 4.79 24.42 15.53
N THR A 105 4.70 23.20 15.02
CA THR A 105 5.31 22.00 15.62
C THR A 105 6.83 22.07 15.57
N ILE A 106 7.38 22.65 14.50
CA ILE A 106 8.81 22.86 14.28
C ILE A 106 9.07 24.37 14.23
N GLN A 107 9.97 24.85 15.07
CA GLN A 107 10.32 26.28 15.12
C GLN A 107 11.78 26.55 14.76
N ASN A 108 12.62 25.54 14.84
CA ASN A 108 14.06 25.63 14.56
C ASN A 108 14.60 24.29 14.05
N MET A 109 15.86 24.26 13.64
CA MET A 109 16.53 23.07 13.12
C MET A 109 16.57 21.92 14.12
N LYS A 110 16.75 22.21 15.41
CA LYS A 110 16.79 21.19 16.46
C LYS A 110 15.44 20.49 16.60
N ASP A 111 14.36 21.26 16.55
CA ASP A 111 13.01 20.71 16.60
C ASP A 111 12.75 19.82 15.38
N ALA A 112 13.21 20.23 14.18
CA ALA A 112 13.08 19.45 12.95
C ALA A 112 13.80 18.09 13.06
N VAL A 113 15.02 18.07 13.58
CA VAL A 113 15.78 16.83 13.79
C VAL A 113 15.09 15.93 14.82
N ASN A 114 14.64 16.50 15.93
CA ASN A 114 13.90 15.75 16.94
C ASN A 114 12.59 15.18 16.38
N TRP A 115 11.85 15.98 15.63
CA TRP A 115 10.60 15.57 15.00
C TRP A 115 10.80 14.40 14.02
N LEU A 116 11.87 14.43 13.21
CA LEU A 116 12.22 13.33 12.32
C LEU A 116 12.42 12.02 13.08
N GLY A 117 12.98 12.06 14.28
CA GLY A 117 13.18 10.90 15.14
C GLY A 117 11.89 10.16 15.54
N TYR A 118 10.73 10.82 15.44
CA TYR A 118 9.41 10.22 15.69
C TYR A 118 8.71 9.73 14.42
N THR A 119 9.36 9.84 13.26
CA THR A 119 8.78 9.40 11.99
C THR A 119 9.25 8.01 11.61
N TYR A 120 8.46 7.35 10.75
CA TYR A 120 8.84 6.06 10.19
C TYR A 120 10.12 6.14 9.34
N LEU A 121 10.41 7.30 8.75
CA LEU A 121 11.65 7.55 8.01
C LEU A 121 12.92 7.33 8.86
N TYR A 122 12.86 7.59 10.16
CA TYR A 122 14.02 7.40 11.04
C TYR A 122 14.31 5.92 11.32
N ILE A 123 13.28 5.09 11.23
CA ILE A 123 13.38 3.65 11.51
C ILE A 123 13.70 2.86 10.23
N ARG A 124 13.24 3.35 9.08
CA ARG A 124 13.29 2.64 7.78
C ARG A 124 13.63 3.57 6.62
#